data_926db62c59aef6d942d9f47a2559a78e
#
_entry.id   926db62c59aef6d942d9f47a2559a78e
#
_cell.length_a   1.000
_cell.length_b   1.000
_cell.length_c   1.000
_cell.angle_alpha   90.00
_cell.angle_beta   90.00
_cell.angle_gamma   90.00
#
_symmetry.space_group_name_H-M   'P 1'
#
loop_
_entity.id
_entity.type
_entity.pdbx_description
1 polymer ?
#
loop_
_entity_poly.entity_id
_entity_poly.type
_entity_poly.pdbx_seq_one_letter_code
_entity_poly.pdbx_strand_id
1 'polypeptide(L)'
;MFQDRFHWGFGIEDTFIGDPHPLTGKVLDEYELTDHYRLWKEDFDRIGTIGLDSVRWGIPWYRVQPEKNKWDWSFTDQVTPISFRRKSCILFWI
;
A
#
# COMPACT_ATOMS: atom_id res chain seq x y z
N MET A 1 -5.91 15.22 -15.31
CA MET A 1 -5.48 13.88 -14.98
C MET A 1 -6.51 12.83 -15.41
N PHE A 2 -7.70 12.84 -14.86
CA PHE A 2 -8.78 12.01 -15.36
C PHE A 2 -9.53 12.74 -16.47
N GLN A 3 -9.53 12.16 -17.66
CA GLN A 3 -10.16 12.75 -18.82
C GLN A 3 -11.45 11.99 -19.15
N ASP A 4 -12.03 12.26 -20.32
CA ASP A 4 -13.36 11.77 -20.70
C ASP A 4 -13.38 10.28 -21.09
N ARG A 5 -12.61 9.44 -20.40
CA ARG A 5 -12.61 8.01 -20.60
C ARG A 5 -12.88 7.26 -19.31
N PHE A 6 -13.26 6.02 -19.41
CA PHE A 6 -13.47 5.17 -18.26
C PHE A 6 -12.11 4.80 -17.63
N HIS A 7 -12.03 4.89 -16.31
CA HIS A 7 -10.82 4.57 -15.56
C HIS A 7 -11.02 3.33 -14.69
N TRP A 8 -10.10 2.41 -14.79
CA TRP A 8 -10.09 1.19 -13.99
C TRP A 8 -9.16 1.35 -12.81
N GLY A 9 -9.67 1.08 -11.62
CA GLY A 9 -8.89 1.13 -10.39
C GLY A 9 -8.74 -0.25 -9.76
N PHE A 10 -7.72 -0.37 -8.93
CA PHE A 10 -7.44 -1.57 -8.16
C PHE A 10 -7.14 -1.20 -6.71
N GLY A 11 -7.67 -1.97 -5.76
CA GLY A 11 -7.36 -1.78 -4.34
C GLY A 11 -6.43 -2.86 -3.84
N ILE A 12 -5.32 -2.48 -3.24
CA ILE A 12 -4.48 -3.43 -2.50
C ILE A 12 -5.02 -3.51 -1.09
N GLU A 13 -5.28 -4.72 -0.61
CA GLU A 13 -5.81 -4.93 0.73
C GLU A 13 -4.77 -4.59 1.78
N ASP A 14 -5.13 -3.70 2.69
CA ASP A 14 -4.21 -3.13 3.67
C ASP A 14 -4.71 -3.25 5.12
N THR A 15 -5.60 -4.17 5.39
CA THR A 15 -6.17 -4.34 6.72
C THR A 15 -5.08 -4.59 7.76
N PHE A 16 -5.14 -3.84 8.84
CA PHE A 16 -4.29 -4.03 10.00
C PHE A 16 -5.15 -4.05 11.26
N ILE A 17 -4.99 -5.08 12.07
CA ILE A 17 -5.65 -5.22 13.36
C ILE A 17 -4.57 -5.38 14.42
N GLY A 18 -4.38 -4.33 15.22
CA GLY A 18 -3.30 -4.26 16.21
C GLY A 18 -3.51 -5.11 17.45
N ASP A 19 -4.76 -5.49 17.75
CA ASP A 19 -5.05 -6.34 18.90
C ASP A 19 -4.68 -7.79 18.57
N PRO A 20 -3.81 -8.43 19.37
CA PRO A 20 -3.43 -9.81 19.10
C PRO A 20 -4.60 -10.77 19.16
N HIS A 21 -4.62 -11.72 18.23
CA HIS A 21 -5.65 -12.76 18.23
C HIS A 21 -5.56 -13.60 19.50
N PRO A 22 -6.69 -13.85 20.19
CA PRO A 22 -6.65 -14.51 21.51
C PRO A 22 -6.05 -15.91 21.49
N LEU A 23 -6.10 -16.62 20.37
CA LEU A 23 -5.57 -17.97 20.25
C LEU A 23 -4.12 -18.03 19.75
N THR A 24 -3.73 -17.11 18.88
CA THR A 24 -2.40 -17.16 18.23
C THR A 24 -1.42 -16.14 18.77
N GLY A 25 -1.88 -15.09 19.45
CA GLY A 25 -1.06 -13.99 19.92
C GLY A 25 -0.52 -13.10 18.81
N LYS A 26 -0.99 -13.28 17.57
CA LYS A 26 -0.51 -12.53 16.41
C LYS A 26 -1.44 -11.40 16.03
N VAL A 27 -0.86 -10.29 15.59
CA VAL A 27 -1.60 -9.19 14.98
C VAL A 27 -1.85 -9.51 13.50
N LEU A 28 -2.94 -8.95 12.95
CA LEU A 28 -3.22 -9.07 11.52
C LEU A 28 -2.59 -7.91 10.76
N ASP A 29 -1.77 -8.22 9.78
CA ASP A 29 -1.19 -7.26 8.85
C ASP A 29 -1.25 -7.87 7.45
N GLU A 30 -2.18 -7.40 6.63
CA GLU A 30 -2.37 -7.92 5.28
C GLU A 30 -1.16 -7.70 4.38
N TYR A 31 -0.44 -6.61 4.53
CA TYR A 31 0.79 -6.40 3.75
C TYR A 31 1.87 -7.42 4.12
N GLU A 32 1.93 -7.83 5.38
CA GLU A 32 2.85 -8.88 5.79
C GLU A 32 2.41 -10.25 5.26
N LEU A 33 1.12 -10.56 5.35
CA LEU A 33 0.58 -11.82 4.87
C LEU A 33 0.79 -12.04 3.36
N THR A 34 0.69 -10.98 2.59
CA THR A 34 0.90 -11.02 1.13
C THR A 34 2.35 -10.75 0.74
N ASP A 35 3.22 -10.54 1.70
CA ASP A 35 4.62 -10.19 1.49
C ASP A 35 4.80 -8.90 0.68
N HIS A 36 3.82 -8.00 0.76
CA HIS A 36 3.82 -6.75 -0.01
C HIS A 36 4.97 -5.83 0.38
N TYR A 37 5.42 -5.85 1.64
CA TYR A 37 6.56 -5.05 2.08
C TYR A 37 7.83 -5.37 1.30
N ARG A 38 7.96 -6.60 0.81
CA ARG A 38 9.09 -7.05 0.00
C ARG A 38 8.77 -6.99 -1.49
N LEU A 39 7.56 -7.34 -1.88
CA LEU A 39 7.16 -7.54 -3.27
C LEU A 39 6.43 -6.33 -3.88
N TRP A 40 6.40 -5.20 -3.21
CA TRP A 40 5.59 -4.06 -3.63
C TRP A 40 5.92 -3.56 -5.05
N LYS A 41 7.20 -3.60 -5.46
CA LYS A 41 7.58 -3.21 -6.83
C LYS A 41 6.96 -4.12 -7.86
N GLU A 42 7.01 -5.42 -7.60
CA GLU A 42 6.43 -6.43 -8.49
C GLU A 42 4.91 -6.30 -8.54
N ASP A 43 4.29 -6.03 -7.40
CA ASP A 43 2.84 -5.82 -7.32
C ASP A 43 2.41 -4.63 -8.16
N PHE A 44 3.10 -3.51 -8.05
CA PHE A 44 2.81 -2.33 -8.87
C PHE A 44 3.14 -2.56 -10.35
N ASP A 45 4.17 -3.31 -10.67
CA ASP A 45 4.49 -3.68 -12.05
C ASP A 45 3.36 -4.47 -12.69
N ARG A 46 2.81 -5.42 -11.97
CA ARG A 46 1.70 -6.23 -12.46
C ARG A 46 0.45 -5.39 -12.68
N ILE A 47 0.15 -4.48 -11.77
CA ILE A 47 -0.97 -3.54 -11.91
C ILE A 47 -0.81 -2.70 -13.18
N GLY A 48 0.38 -2.18 -13.43
CA GLY A 48 0.68 -1.42 -14.64
C GLY A 48 0.56 -2.26 -15.90
N THR A 49 1.02 -3.51 -15.85
CA THR A 49 1.00 -4.43 -17.01
C THR A 49 -0.41 -4.75 -17.48
N ILE A 50 -1.36 -4.90 -16.57
CA ILE A 50 -2.76 -5.19 -16.94
C ILE A 50 -3.56 -3.94 -17.33
N GLY A 51 -2.92 -2.77 -17.35
CA GLY A 51 -3.52 -1.55 -17.87
C GLY A 51 -4.44 -0.82 -16.91
N LEU A 52 -4.27 -1.00 -15.62
CA LEU A 52 -5.03 -0.25 -14.62
C LEU A 52 -4.52 1.18 -14.49
N ASP A 53 -5.45 2.13 -14.32
CA ASP A 53 -5.14 3.56 -14.29
C ASP A 53 -4.82 4.08 -12.90
N SER A 54 -5.35 3.42 -11.87
CA SER A 54 -5.21 3.89 -10.50
C SER A 54 -5.14 2.72 -9.52
N VAL A 55 -4.51 2.96 -8.39
CA VAL A 55 -4.46 2.00 -7.31
C VAL A 55 -4.79 2.71 -5.99
N ARG A 56 -5.63 2.07 -5.18
CA ARG A 56 -5.83 2.47 -3.80
C ARG A 56 -4.79 1.76 -2.95
N TRP A 57 -4.00 2.53 -2.25
CA TRP A 57 -2.92 2.00 -1.43
C TRP A 57 -2.94 2.69 -0.07
N GLY A 58 -2.99 1.91 0.98
CA GLY A 58 -2.98 2.43 2.33
C GLY A 58 -1.56 2.66 2.83
N ILE A 59 -1.31 3.82 3.39
CA ILE A 59 -0.06 4.08 4.09
C ILE A 59 -0.06 3.26 5.38
N PRO A 60 0.93 2.37 5.60
CA PRO A 60 0.95 1.54 6.80
C PRO A 60 1.33 2.37 8.03
N TRP A 61 0.34 3.02 8.63
CA TRP A 61 0.55 4.03 9.67
C TRP A 61 1.29 3.49 10.88
N TYR A 62 1.02 2.26 11.27
CA TYR A 62 1.73 1.63 12.39
C TYR A 62 3.24 1.46 12.14
N ARG A 63 3.67 1.47 10.87
CA ARG A 63 5.09 1.50 10.53
C ARG A 63 5.65 2.91 10.47
N VAL A 64 4.83 3.86 10.07
CA VAL A 64 5.22 5.28 10.01
C VAL A 64 5.40 5.84 11.41
N GLN A 65 4.49 5.49 12.32
CA GLN A 65 4.56 5.92 13.71
C GLN A 65 4.52 4.69 14.64
N PRO A 66 5.64 3.93 14.74
CA PRO A 66 5.67 2.73 15.59
C PRO A 66 5.52 3.05 17.07
N GLU A 67 5.92 4.25 17.49
CA GLU A 67 5.79 4.73 18.85
C GLU A 67 5.40 6.20 18.83
N LYS A 68 4.82 6.68 19.95
CA LYS A 68 4.47 8.10 20.10
C LYS A 68 5.70 8.98 19.87
N ASN A 69 5.54 10.01 19.03
CA ASN A 69 6.59 10.97 18.68
C ASN A 69 7.79 10.38 17.92
N LYS A 70 7.66 9.19 17.36
CA LYS A 70 8.68 8.60 16.48
C LYS A 70 8.09 8.35 15.10
N TRP A 71 8.82 8.76 14.07
CA TRP A 71 8.36 8.73 12.69
C TRP A 71 9.36 7.97 11.82
N ASP A 72 8.85 7.05 11.02
CA ASP A 72 9.65 6.30 10.06
C ASP A 72 8.92 6.27 8.70
N TRP A 73 9.38 7.09 7.79
CA TRP A 73 8.83 7.21 6.44
C TRP A 73 9.58 6.36 5.42
N SER A 74 10.55 5.55 5.83
CA SER A 74 11.47 4.88 4.92
C SER A 74 10.77 4.03 3.87
N PHE A 75 9.80 3.23 4.25
CA PHE A 75 9.04 2.41 3.31
C PHE A 75 8.16 3.25 2.38
N THR A 76 7.40 4.17 2.94
CA THR A 76 6.52 5.05 2.17
C THR A 76 7.29 5.88 1.16
N ASP A 77 8.46 6.40 1.55
CA ASP A 77 9.33 7.17 0.66
C ASP A 77 9.89 6.35 -0.49
N GLN A 78 10.05 5.05 -0.33
CA GLN A 78 10.46 4.17 -1.42
C GLN A 78 9.33 3.94 -2.42
N VAL A 79 8.12 3.72 -1.94
CA VAL A 79 6.98 3.36 -2.77
C VAL A 79 6.46 4.53 -3.59
N THR A 80 6.32 5.70 -2.97
CA THR A 80 5.65 6.85 -3.56
C THR A 80 6.28 7.34 -4.86
N PRO A 81 7.61 7.58 -4.94
CA PRO A 81 8.22 8.09 -6.17
C PRO A 81 8.10 7.14 -7.36
N ILE A 82 8.20 5.84 -7.12
CA ILE A 82 8.16 4.84 -8.19
C ILE A 82 6.76 4.75 -8.78
N SER A 83 5.75 4.83 -7.95
CA SER A 83 4.35 4.80 -8.38
C SER A 83 4.03 5.98 -9.29
N PHE A 84 4.51 7.18 -8.97
CA PHE A 84 4.35 8.35 -9.83
C PHE A 84 5.07 8.21 -11.17
N ARG A 85 6.27 7.64 -11.19
CA ARG A 85 7.04 7.44 -12.42
C ARG A 85 6.36 6.53 -13.43
N ARG A 86 5.50 5.64 -12.98
CA ARG A 86 4.77 4.70 -13.83
C ARG A 86 3.48 5.26 -14.37
N LYS A 87 3.21 6.55 -14.15
CA LYS A 87 2.00 7.24 -14.59
C LYS A 87 0.71 6.64 -14.02
N SER A 88 0.81 5.87 -12.95
CA SER A 88 -0.34 5.38 -12.23
C SER A 88 -0.80 6.42 -11.24
N CYS A 89 -2.10 6.64 -11.17
CA CYS A 89 -2.66 7.48 -10.13
C CYS A 89 -2.83 6.65 -8.86
N ILE A 90 -2.17 7.07 -7.79
CA ILE A 90 -2.27 6.38 -6.51
C ILE A 90 -3.13 7.20 -5.58
N LEU A 91 -4.14 6.55 -5.04
CA LEU A 91 -4.98 7.11 -4.01
C LEU A 91 -4.47 6.60 -2.66
N PHE A 92 -4.07 7.53 -1.81
CA PHE A 92 -3.60 7.19 -0.48
C PHE A 92 -4.74 7.35 0.53
N TRP A 93 -4.77 6.46 1.50
CA TRP A 93 -5.56 6.67 2.68
C TRP A 93 -4.83 6.14 3.91
N ILE A 94 -5.17 6.69 5.01
CA ILE A 94 -4.58 6.35 6.30
C ILE A 94 -5.61 5.68 7.18
#